data_f78a03cee46f6cfef757bfbf96c94830
#
_entry.id   f78a03cee46f6cfef757bfbf96c94830
#
_cell.length_a   1.000
_cell.length_b   1.000
_cell.length_c   1.000
_cell.angle_alpha   90.00
_cell.angle_beta   90.00
_cell.angle_gamma   90.00
#
_symmetry.space_group_name_H-M   'P 1'
#
loop_
_entity.id
_entity.type
_entity.pdbx_description
1 polymer ?
#
loop_
_entity_poly.entity_id
_entity_poly.type
_entity_poly.pdbx_seq_one_letter_code
_entity_poly.pdbx_strand_id
1 'polypeptide(L)'
;MPVLSELRVMASAQFNSQPLLCVVLDGDARLLDKLRREELIPLGSRIRTRLTNEAATPEQLRQCLDFVLAACGNANLMTATLKHTLCDHAAGNYRVLTTLAGELLSAAAELDLPQLGEQLYFKVFEPPAAMPKRVGAAR
;
A
#
# COMPACT_ATOMS: atom_id res chain seq x y z
N MET A 1 -3.72 -23.28 15.78
CA MET A 1 -4.53 -22.36 14.97
C MET A 1 -5.97 -22.89 14.82
N PRO A 2 -6.77 -22.92 15.87
CA PRO A 2 -8.06 -23.60 15.85
C PRO A 2 -9.06 -22.93 14.90
N VAL A 3 -9.08 -21.60 14.83
CA VAL A 3 -10.10 -20.84 14.07
C VAL A 3 -10.14 -21.17 12.57
N LEU A 4 -8.99 -21.28 11.91
CA LEU A 4 -8.94 -21.58 10.46
C LEU A 4 -9.39 -23.01 10.13
N SER A 5 -9.13 -23.98 11.04
CA SER A 5 -9.60 -25.35 10.86
C SER A 5 -11.11 -25.46 11.08
N GLU A 6 -11.71 -24.64 11.93
CA GLU A 6 -13.15 -24.61 12.19
C GLU A 6 -13.94 -24.02 11.03
N LEU A 7 -13.38 -23.09 10.25
CA LEU A 7 -14.03 -22.58 9.03
C LEU A 7 -14.37 -23.70 8.04
N ARG A 8 -13.58 -24.78 8.03
CA ARG A 8 -13.87 -25.96 7.22
C ARG A 8 -15.18 -26.62 7.65
N VAL A 9 -15.43 -26.71 8.95
CA VAL A 9 -16.63 -27.33 9.51
C VAL A 9 -17.84 -26.48 9.20
N MET A 10 -17.75 -25.18 9.39
CA MET A 10 -18.84 -24.23 9.05
C MET A 10 -19.22 -24.27 7.57
N ALA A 11 -18.22 -24.33 6.68
CA ALA A 11 -18.45 -24.43 5.23
C ALA A 11 -19.00 -25.82 4.80
N SER A 12 -18.97 -26.83 5.70
CA SER A 12 -19.39 -28.20 5.43
C SER A 12 -20.61 -28.62 6.23
N ALA A 13 -21.20 -27.73 7.02
CA ALA A 13 -22.20 -28.08 8.04
C ALA A 13 -23.52 -28.65 7.47
N GLN A 14 -23.73 -28.56 6.17
CA GLN A 14 -24.83 -29.26 5.50
C GLN A 14 -24.29 -29.93 4.23
N PHE A 15 -24.43 -31.24 4.15
CA PHE A 15 -24.09 -32.05 2.97
C PHE A 15 -24.93 -31.71 1.73
N ASN A 16 -25.76 -30.69 1.78
CA ASN A 16 -26.57 -30.21 0.68
C ASN A 16 -25.76 -29.29 -0.26
N SER A 17 -25.99 -29.45 -1.55
CA SER A 17 -25.34 -28.75 -2.67
C SER A 17 -25.52 -27.21 -2.69
N GLN A 18 -26.09 -26.61 -1.65
CA GLN A 18 -26.32 -25.17 -1.58
C GLN A 18 -25.22 -24.51 -0.72
N PRO A 19 -24.40 -23.62 -1.30
CA PRO A 19 -23.42 -22.87 -0.53
C PRO A 19 -24.14 -21.85 0.34
N LEU A 20 -24.12 -22.07 1.65
CA LEU A 20 -24.70 -21.17 2.64
C LEU A 20 -23.76 -20.02 3.00
N LEU A 21 -22.47 -20.16 2.74
CA LEU A 21 -21.43 -19.22 3.16
C LEU A 21 -20.33 -19.11 2.12
N CYS A 22 -19.96 -17.87 1.78
CA CYS A 22 -18.75 -17.57 1.04
C CYS A 22 -17.72 -16.99 2.00
N VAL A 23 -16.55 -17.64 2.10
CA VAL A 23 -15.45 -17.20 2.95
C VAL A 23 -14.36 -16.61 2.07
N VAL A 24 -13.98 -15.37 2.36
CA VAL A 24 -12.82 -14.70 1.75
C VAL A 24 -11.72 -14.62 2.80
N LEU A 25 -10.56 -15.21 2.48
CA LEU A 25 -9.37 -15.13 3.32
C LEU A 25 -8.42 -14.11 2.69
N ASP A 26 -8.10 -13.07 3.44
CA ASP A 26 -7.12 -12.05 3.06
C ASP A 26 -5.93 -12.09 4.02
N GLY A 27 -4.75 -11.81 3.50
CA GLY A 27 -3.52 -11.78 4.27
C GLY A 27 -2.28 -11.54 3.41
N ASP A 28 -1.15 -11.42 4.05
CA ASP A 28 0.15 -11.31 3.41
C ASP A 28 0.68 -12.68 2.89
N ALA A 29 1.88 -12.69 2.32
CA ALA A 29 2.52 -13.90 1.79
C ALA A 29 2.57 -15.05 2.80
N ARG A 30 2.64 -14.75 4.11
CA ARG A 30 2.62 -15.76 5.19
C ARG A 30 1.31 -16.55 5.24
N LEU A 31 0.22 -16.01 4.70
CA LEU A 31 -1.05 -16.76 4.60
C LEU A 31 -0.89 -17.98 3.69
N LEU A 32 -0.20 -17.82 2.55
CA LEU A 32 0.05 -18.93 1.62
C LEU A 32 0.88 -20.03 2.29
N ASP A 33 1.91 -19.67 3.06
CA ASP A 33 2.74 -20.61 3.79
C ASP A 33 1.96 -21.33 4.90
N LYS A 34 1.05 -20.63 5.56
CA LYS A 34 0.14 -21.25 6.54
C LYS A 34 -0.79 -22.27 5.89
N LEU A 35 -1.35 -21.97 4.73
CA LEU A 35 -2.26 -22.86 4.00
C LEU A 35 -1.55 -24.13 3.47
N ARG A 36 -0.23 -24.16 3.40
CA ARG A 36 0.59 -25.33 3.02
C ARG A 36 0.84 -26.28 4.20
N ARG A 37 0.57 -25.85 5.43
CA ARG A 37 0.74 -26.71 6.61
C ARG A 37 -0.22 -27.87 6.57
N GLU A 38 0.21 -29.04 7.02
CA GLU A 38 -0.54 -30.29 6.98
C GLU A 38 -1.94 -30.15 7.59
N GLU A 39 -2.05 -29.45 8.71
CA GLU A 39 -3.31 -29.18 9.42
C GLU A 39 -4.31 -28.33 8.60
N LEU A 40 -3.84 -27.53 7.62
CA LEU A 40 -4.66 -26.63 6.81
C LEU A 40 -4.78 -27.06 5.34
N ILE A 41 -4.15 -28.15 4.93
CA ILE A 41 -4.30 -28.70 3.56
C ILE A 41 -5.78 -28.91 3.20
N PRO A 42 -6.64 -29.47 4.09
CA PRO A 42 -8.06 -29.66 3.76
C PRO A 42 -8.84 -28.37 3.56
N LEU A 43 -8.41 -27.24 4.17
CA LEU A 43 -8.96 -25.92 3.93
C LEU A 43 -8.41 -25.37 2.60
N GLY A 44 -7.10 -25.45 2.42
CA GLY A 44 -6.42 -24.96 1.21
C GLY A 44 -6.93 -25.59 -0.08
N SER A 45 -7.28 -26.88 -0.06
CA SER A 45 -7.84 -27.61 -1.21
C SER A 45 -9.25 -27.15 -1.63
N ARG A 46 -9.97 -26.48 -0.74
CA ARG A 46 -11.31 -25.93 -1.01
C ARG A 46 -11.32 -24.53 -1.56
N ILE A 47 -10.16 -23.84 -1.51
CA ILE A 47 -10.02 -22.49 -2.09
C ILE A 47 -10.01 -22.60 -3.60
N ARG A 48 -11.09 -22.12 -4.24
CA ARG A 48 -11.26 -22.18 -5.70
C ARG A 48 -10.53 -21.05 -6.42
N THR A 49 -10.53 -19.87 -5.82
CA THR A 49 -9.94 -18.67 -6.43
C THR A 49 -8.84 -18.14 -5.52
N ARG A 50 -7.67 -17.90 -6.07
CA ARG A 50 -6.53 -17.29 -5.39
C ARG A 50 -6.11 -16.06 -6.17
N LEU A 51 -6.09 -14.92 -5.51
CA LEU A 51 -5.62 -13.67 -6.06
C LEU A 51 -4.36 -13.28 -5.29
N THR A 52 -3.31 -12.95 -6.00
CA THR A 52 -2.06 -12.46 -5.41
C THR A 52 -1.81 -11.07 -5.97
N ASN A 53 -1.70 -10.09 -5.09
CA ASN A 53 -1.29 -8.74 -5.45
C ASN A 53 0.24 -8.68 -5.39
N GLU A 54 0.85 -8.37 -6.51
CA GLU A 54 2.27 -8.07 -6.58
C GLU A 54 2.50 -6.57 -6.35
N ALA A 55 3.74 -6.21 -6.00
CA ALA A 55 4.13 -4.82 -5.95
C ALA A 55 3.96 -4.18 -7.33
N ALA A 56 3.41 -2.97 -7.37
CA ALA A 56 3.20 -2.26 -8.62
C ALA A 56 4.54 -1.85 -9.24
N THR A 57 4.62 -1.87 -10.56
CA THR A 57 5.76 -1.32 -11.27
C THR A 57 5.75 0.22 -11.16
N PRO A 58 6.91 0.91 -11.30
CA PRO A 58 6.96 2.36 -11.31
C PRO A 58 6.02 2.99 -12.35
N GLU A 59 5.87 2.34 -13.50
CA GLU A 59 4.96 2.78 -14.55
C GLU A 59 3.50 2.69 -14.14
N GLN A 60 3.09 1.60 -13.46
CA GLN A 60 1.73 1.45 -12.93
C GLN A 60 1.43 2.48 -11.83
N LEU A 61 2.40 2.78 -10.96
CA LEU A 61 2.28 3.84 -9.96
C LEU A 61 2.10 5.21 -10.61
N ARG A 62 2.88 5.50 -11.65
CA ARG A 62 2.78 6.75 -12.41
C ARG A 62 1.41 6.89 -13.09
N GLN A 63 0.93 5.84 -13.75
CA GLN A 63 -0.40 5.83 -14.38
C GLN A 63 -1.52 6.05 -13.36
N CYS A 64 -1.41 5.44 -12.18
CA CYS A 64 -2.35 5.66 -11.08
C CYS A 64 -2.36 7.12 -10.64
N LEU A 65 -1.18 7.72 -10.45
CA LEU A 65 -1.05 9.13 -10.05
C LEU A 65 -1.61 10.07 -11.13
N ASP A 66 -1.29 9.83 -12.40
CA ASP A 66 -1.80 10.60 -13.53
C ASP A 66 -3.33 10.51 -13.61
N PHE A 67 -3.89 9.33 -13.42
CA PHE A 67 -5.33 9.12 -13.40
C PHE A 67 -6.00 9.91 -12.26
N VAL A 68 -5.47 9.84 -11.05
CA VAL A 68 -6.02 10.55 -9.89
C VAL A 68 -5.95 12.06 -10.09
N LEU A 69 -4.82 12.59 -10.55
CA LEU A 69 -4.65 14.02 -10.80
C LEU A 69 -5.60 14.52 -11.90
N ALA A 70 -5.79 13.74 -12.96
CA ALA A 70 -6.74 14.06 -14.03
C ALA A 70 -8.19 14.05 -13.52
N ALA A 71 -8.55 13.05 -12.72
CA ALA A 71 -9.89 12.95 -12.11
C ALA A 71 -10.19 14.11 -11.14
N CYS A 72 -9.16 14.64 -10.47
CA CYS A 72 -9.26 15.84 -9.63
C CYS A 72 -9.25 17.16 -10.42
N GLY A 73 -9.15 17.11 -11.74
CA GLY A 73 -9.27 18.28 -12.62
C GLY A 73 -7.95 19.00 -12.98
N ASN A 74 -6.78 18.55 -12.48
CA ASN A 74 -5.49 19.13 -12.83
C ASN A 74 -4.39 18.07 -13.03
N ALA A 75 -4.33 17.49 -14.23
CA ALA A 75 -3.33 16.50 -14.60
C ALA A 75 -1.87 17.02 -14.54
N ASN A 76 -1.69 18.36 -14.65
CA ASN A 76 -0.38 19.01 -14.67
C ASN A 76 0.04 19.61 -13.32
N LEU A 77 -0.69 19.31 -12.26
CA LEU A 77 -0.41 19.86 -10.93
C LEU A 77 0.98 19.46 -10.42
N MET A 78 1.42 18.24 -10.70
CA MET A 78 2.75 17.74 -10.32
C MET A 78 3.69 17.68 -11.54
N THR A 79 4.94 18.12 -11.34
CA THR A 79 5.98 18.00 -12.37
C THR A 79 6.33 16.52 -12.63
N ALA A 80 6.87 16.22 -13.83
CA ALA A 80 7.28 14.86 -14.18
C ALA A 80 8.36 14.30 -13.22
N THR A 81 9.30 15.15 -12.81
CA THR A 81 10.35 14.82 -11.84
C THR A 81 9.75 14.44 -10.48
N LEU A 82 8.81 15.23 -9.95
CA LEU A 82 8.14 14.92 -8.70
C LEU A 82 7.38 13.59 -8.78
N LYS A 83 6.65 13.34 -9.88
CA LYS A 83 5.94 12.08 -10.09
C LYS A 83 6.90 10.88 -10.05
N HIS A 84 8.08 11.02 -10.67
CA HIS A 84 9.12 9.99 -10.66
C HIS A 84 9.63 9.73 -9.24
N THR A 85 10.01 10.78 -8.52
CA THR A 85 10.46 10.70 -7.12
C THR A 85 9.43 10.03 -6.22
N LEU A 86 8.15 10.36 -6.36
CA LEU A 86 7.07 9.72 -5.59
C LEU A 86 6.95 8.22 -5.90
N CYS A 87 7.04 7.84 -7.17
CA CYS A 87 6.97 6.44 -7.58
C CYS A 87 8.14 5.62 -7.03
N ASP A 88 9.35 6.18 -7.04
CA ASP A 88 10.55 5.52 -6.52
C ASP A 88 10.43 5.30 -5.00
N HIS A 89 10.01 6.33 -4.26
CA HIS A 89 9.82 6.21 -2.81
C HIS A 89 8.63 5.35 -2.41
N ALA A 90 7.61 5.24 -3.27
CA ALA A 90 6.47 4.35 -3.02
C ALA A 90 6.83 2.86 -3.14
N ALA A 91 7.93 2.51 -3.81
CA ALA A 91 8.47 1.15 -3.91
C ALA A 91 7.41 0.08 -4.25
N GLY A 92 6.53 0.36 -5.20
CA GLY A 92 5.46 -0.54 -5.63
C GLY A 92 4.20 -0.52 -4.76
N ASN A 93 4.10 0.36 -3.77
CA ASN A 93 2.97 0.42 -2.83
C ASN A 93 2.06 1.62 -3.10
N TYR A 94 0.85 1.36 -3.61
CA TYR A 94 -0.15 2.41 -3.89
C TYR A 94 -0.54 3.23 -2.65
N ARG A 95 -0.59 2.62 -1.48
CA ARG A 95 -0.92 3.33 -0.23
C ARG A 95 0.16 4.35 0.12
N VAL A 96 1.43 3.96 0.00
CA VAL A 96 2.55 4.88 0.23
C VAL A 96 2.50 6.02 -0.78
N LEU A 97 2.30 5.72 -2.07
CA LEU A 97 2.16 6.73 -3.12
C LEU A 97 1.08 7.76 -2.79
N THR A 98 -0.13 7.29 -2.46
CA THR A 98 -1.27 8.17 -2.17
C THR A 98 -1.07 8.97 -0.88
N THR A 99 -0.42 8.39 0.14
CA THR A 99 -0.08 9.11 1.36
C THR A 99 0.91 10.24 1.08
N LEU A 100 2.03 9.93 0.41
CA LEU A 100 3.03 10.94 0.03
C LEU A 100 2.42 12.06 -0.82
N ALA A 101 1.60 11.69 -1.81
CA ALA A 101 0.90 12.66 -2.65
C ALA A 101 -0.05 13.54 -1.84
N GLY A 102 -0.80 12.96 -0.89
CA GLY A 102 -1.72 13.70 -0.03
C GLY A 102 -1.03 14.70 0.88
N GLU A 103 0.10 14.33 1.48
CA GLU A 103 0.91 15.24 2.31
C GLU A 103 1.47 16.42 1.50
N LEU A 104 1.93 16.16 0.27
CA LEU A 104 2.38 17.21 -0.63
C LEU A 104 1.26 18.14 -1.06
N LEU A 105 0.07 17.62 -1.34
CA LEU A 105 -1.11 18.41 -1.67
C LEU A 105 -1.53 19.31 -0.50
N SER A 106 -1.49 18.79 0.71
CA SER A 106 -1.78 19.57 1.92
C SER A 106 -0.78 20.72 2.10
N ALA A 107 0.52 20.43 1.98
CA ALA A 107 1.55 21.44 2.07
C ALA A 107 1.48 22.48 0.94
N ALA A 108 1.13 22.05 -0.27
CA ALA A 108 0.95 22.96 -1.41
C ALA A 108 -0.25 23.91 -1.22
N ALA A 109 -1.34 23.39 -0.64
CA ALA A 109 -2.51 24.21 -0.32
C ALA A 109 -2.20 25.27 0.74
N GLU A 110 -1.40 24.92 1.77
CA GLU A 110 -0.95 25.88 2.78
C GLU A 110 -0.04 26.98 2.20
N LEU A 111 0.74 26.65 1.16
CA LEU A 111 1.68 27.57 0.51
C LEU A 111 1.11 28.25 -0.72
N ASP A 112 -0.15 27.98 -1.08
CA ASP A 112 -0.83 28.48 -2.28
C ASP A 112 -0.01 28.28 -3.57
N LEU A 113 0.54 27.07 -3.75
CA LEU A 113 1.41 26.74 -4.88
C LEU A 113 0.58 26.29 -6.09
N PRO A 114 0.76 26.93 -7.27
CA PRO A 114 0.02 26.56 -8.48
C PRO A 114 0.50 25.24 -9.09
N GLN A 115 1.73 24.82 -8.79
CA GLN A 115 2.34 23.60 -9.28
C GLN A 115 3.31 23.03 -8.23
N LEU A 116 3.32 21.70 -8.10
CA LEU A 116 4.19 20.99 -7.18
C LEU A 116 5.44 20.48 -7.90
N GLY A 117 6.59 20.91 -7.42
CA GLY A 117 7.90 20.46 -7.87
C GLY A 117 8.61 19.60 -6.82
N GLU A 118 9.70 18.96 -7.24
CA GLU A 118 10.52 18.09 -6.40
C GLU A 118 11.07 18.80 -5.14
N GLN A 119 11.32 20.11 -5.23
CA GLN A 119 11.77 20.92 -4.08
C GLN A 119 10.78 20.88 -2.91
N LEU A 120 9.47 20.81 -3.20
CA LEU A 120 8.45 20.68 -2.16
C LEU A 120 8.58 19.33 -1.46
N TYR A 121 8.86 18.25 -2.21
CA TYR A 121 9.07 16.93 -1.64
C TYR A 121 10.21 16.94 -0.60
N PHE A 122 11.36 17.45 -0.95
CA PHE A 122 12.49 17.53 -0.03
C PHE A 122 12.17 18.41 1.19
N LYS A 123 11.47 19.52 0.99
CA LYS A 123 11.07 20.39 2.11
C LYS A 123 10.12 19.72 3.09
N VAL A 124 9.18 18.91 2.61
CA VAL A 124 8.17 18.24 3.45
C VAL A 124 8.73 17.00 4.14
N PHE A 125 9.56 16.21 3.42
CA PHE A 125 10.05 14.92 3.91
C PHE A 125 11.53 14.95 4.34
N GLU A 126 12.20 16.10 4.28
CA GLU A 126 13.55 16.23 4.77
C GLU A 126 13.56 16.04 6.29
N PRO A 127 14.38 15.11 6.84
CA PRO A 127 14.49 14.98 8.28
C PRO A 127 14.99 16.31 8.87
N PRO A 128 14.43 16.78 9.99
CA PRO A 128 14.90 18.02 10.60
C PRO A 128 16.41 17.93 10.81
N ALA A 129 17.12 18.92 10.28
CA ALA A 129 18.58 18.96 10.32
C ALA A 129 19.06 18.63 11.74
N ALA A 130 19.89 17.58 11.87
CA ALA A 130 20.40 17.15 13.15
C ALA A 130 21.05 18.34 13.84
N MET A 131 20.50 18.76 14.97
CA MET A 131 21.12 19.82 15.78
C MET A 131 22.59 19.49 15.99
N PRO A 132 23.51 20.43 15.75
CA PRO A 132 24.91 20.18 15.98
C PRO A 132 25.09 19.77 17.45
N LYS A 133 25.64 18.58 17.67
CA LYS A 133 26.04 18.13 19.04
C LYS A 133 26.86 19.21 19.63
N ARG A 134 26.39 19.88 20.69
CA ARG A 134 27.21 20.77 21.50
C ARG A 134 28.40 19.93 21.99
N VAL A 135 29.55 20.20 21.42
CA VAL A 135 30.82 19.70 21.97
C VAL A 135 30.93 20.31 23.35
N GLY A 136 30.72 19.48 24.36
CA GLY A 136 30.89 19.88 25.74
C GLY A 136 32.33 20.33 25.93
N ALA A 137 32.51 21.59 26.31
CA ALA A 137 33.78 22.09 26.77
C ALA A 137 34.17 21.31 28.04
N ALA A 138 35.17 20.46 27.91
CA ALA A 138 35.86 19.87 29.04
C ALA A 138 36.55 20.98 29.80
N ARG A 139 36.26 21.10 31.10
CA ARG A 139 37.06 21.74 32.08
C ARG A 139 37.86 20.70 32.84
#